data_3d4ced116dee37e1a00bb1800a2ba836
#
_entry.id   3d4ced116dee37e1a00bb1800a2ba836
#
_cell.length_a   1.000
_cell.length_b   1.000
_cell.length_c   1.000
_cell.angle_alpha   90.00
_cell.angle_beta   90.00
_cell.angle_gamma   90.00
#
_symmetry.space_group_name_H-M   'P 1'
#
loop_
_entity.id
_entity.type
_entity.pdbx_description
1 polymer ?
#
loop_
_entity_poly.entity_id
_entity_poly.type
_entity_poly.pdbx_seq_one_letter_code
_entity_poly.pdbx_strand_id
1 'polypeptide(L)'
;MQMALSEIENAQEKMVLYKKETEYYVKLDDILFFETGINGIEAHTKNDIFQTKRKLYELEELLPGIFMRISKSAILNTNKVYAINRNLTASSLIEFKDTYKQVYVSRNYYKPLKNKLEEKRNINQTG
;
A
#
# COMPACT_ATOMS: atom_id res chain seq x y z
N MET A 1 7.87 -14.82 19.00
CA MET A 1 8.15 -13.59 19.75
C MET A 1 8.91 -12.58 18.94
N GLN A 2 10.07 -12.96 18.50
CA GLN A 2 10.91 -12.06 17.72
C GLN A 2 10.23 -11.61 16.44
N MET A 3 9.52 -12.50 15.79
CA MET A 3 8.85 -12.16 14.54
C MET A 3 7.76 -11.12 14.72
N ALA A 4 7.00 -11.24 15.80
CA ALA A 4 5.95 -10.26 16.07
C ALA A 4 6.54 -8.88 16.31
N LEU A 5 7.64 -8.82 17.05
CA LEU A 5 8.32 -7.55 17.29
C LEU A 5 8.88 -6.98 16.00
N SER A 6 9.45 -7.83 15.14
CA SER A 6 9.99 -7.38 13.86
C SER A 6 8.92 -6.78 12.98
N GLU A 7 7.75 -7.41 12.95
CA GLU A 7 6.66 -6.91 12.13
C GLU A 7 6.17 -5.57 12.63
N ILE A 8 6.07 -5.42 13.96
CA ILE A 8 5.66 -4.15 14.54
C ILE A 8 6.70 -3.07 14.24
N GLU A 9 7.98 -3.43 14.38
CA GLU A 9 9.05 -2.49 14.09
C GLU A 9 9.05 -2.07 12.63
N ASN A 10 8.81 -3.02 11.73
CA ASN A 10 8.76 -2.72 10.30
C ASN A 10 7.64 -1.74 9.98
N ALA A 11 6.49 -1.90 10.62
CA ALA A 11 5.36 -0.99 10.41
C ALA A 11 5.67 0.41 10.94
N GLN A 12 6.54 0.51 11.98
CA GLN A 12 6.94 1.78 12.55
C GLN A 12 8.11 2.43 11.82
N GLU A 13 8.78 1.69 10.98
CA GLU A 13 9.92 2.21 10.25
C GLU A 13 9.54 3.38 9.37
N LYS A 14 10.51 4.26 9.13
CA LYS A 14 10.34 5.40 8.27
C LYS A 14 11.10 5.21 6.98
N MET A 15 10.61 5.81 5.94
CA MET A 15 11.21 5.77 4.63
C MET A 15 11.51 7.19 4.19
N VAL A 16 12.65 7.38 3.52
CA VAL A 16 12.99 8.70 2.98
C VAL A 16 12.23 8.88 1.68
N LEU A 17 11.43 9.92 1.63
CA LEU A 17 10.69 10.30 0.44
C LEU A 17 11.02 11.75 0.12
N TYR A 18 10.64 12.21 -1.05
CA TYR A 18 11.08 13.51 -1.54
C TYR A 18 9.95 14.36 -2.07
N LYS A 19 10.07 15.66 -1.85
CA LYS A 19 9.34 16.67 -2.62
C LYS A 19 10.42 17.60 -3.13
N LYS A 20 10.69 17.53 -4.44
CA LYS A 20 11.81 18.26 -5.03
C LYS A 20 13.10 17.86 -4.31
N GLU A 21 13.79 18.80 -3.69
CA GLU A 21 15.06 18.52 -3.03
C GLU A 21 14.93 18.30 -1.53
N THR A 22 13.72 18.37 -1.01
CA THR A 22 13.49 18.18 0.42
C THR A 22 13.26 16.71 0.70
N GLU A 23 13.96 16.21 1.71
CA GLU A 23 13.81 14.84 2.18
C GLU A 23 12.81 14.81 3.33
N TYR A 24 11.89 13.86 3.26
CA TYR A 24 10.90 13.64 4.32
C TYR A 24 11.05 12.24 4.85
N TYR A 25 10.97 12.09 6.16
CA TYR A 25 11.07 10.78 6.82
C TYR A 25 9.66 10.36 7.21
N VAL A 26 9.05 9.51 6.39
CA VAL A 26 7.63 9.17 6.47
C VAL A 26 7.47 7.75 6.99
N LYS A 27 6.59 7.58 7.97
CA LYS A 27 6.31 6.24 8.48
C LYS A 27 5.71 5.39 7.37
N LEU A 28 6.18 4.17 7.24
CA LEU A 28 5.66 3.28 6.21
C LEU A 28 4.15 3.10 6.33
N ASP A 29 3.65 2.99 7.55
CA ASP A 29 2.22 2.76 7.75
C ASP A 29 1.36 3.98 7.41
N ASP A 30 1.96 5.15 7.26
CA ASP A 30 1.23 6.33 6.79
C ASP A 30 1.09 6.36 5.28
N ILE A 31 1.81 5.52 4.58
CA ILE A 31 1.74 5.45 3.12
C ILE A 31 0.58 4.56 2.73
N LEU A 32 -0.33 5.10 1.93
CA LEU A 32 -1.51 4.37 1.46
C LEU A 32 -1.15 3.46 0.30
N PHE A 33 -0.41 3.99 -0.65
CA PHE A 33 0.00 3.22 -1.82
C PHE A 33 1.12 3.95 -2.56
N PHE A 34 1.82 3.18 -3.38
CA PHE A 34 2.80 3.69 -4.34
C PHE A 34 2.22 3.48 -5.73
N GLU A 35 2.45 4.45 -6.59
CA GLU A 35 1.93 4.35 -7.95
C GLU A 35 2.85 5.05 -8.93
N THR A 36 2.99 4.48 -10.13
CA THR A 36 3.78 5.10 -11.17
C THR A 36 3.10 6.40 -11.62
N GLY A 37 3.84 7.49 -11.58
CA GLY A 37 3.37 8.78 -12.01
C GLY A 37 4.20 9.30 -13.17
N ILE A 38 3.99 10.56 -13.51
CA ILE A 38 4.66 11.18 -14.65
C ILE A 38 6.17 11.24 -14.43
N ASN A 39 6.58 11.56 -13.21
CA ASN A 39 7.99 11.79 -12.89
C ASN A 39 8.60 10.64 -12.09
N GLY A 40 8.03 9.46 -12.17
CA GLY A 40 8.54 8.32 -11.42
C GLY A 40 7.50 7.81 -10.45
N ILE A 41 7.96 7.05 -9.45
CA ILE A 41 7.06 6.43 -8.50
C ILE A 41 6.65 7.44 -7.43
N GLU A 42 5.34 7.56 -7.22
CA GLU A 42 4.77 8.44 -6.21
C GLU A 42 4.32 7.62 -5.01
N ALA A 43 4.58 8.16 -3.81
CA ALA A 43 4.11 7.57 -2.57
C ALA A 43 3.00 8.48 -2.03
N HIS A 44 1.80 7.91 -1.88
CA HIS A 44 0.63 8.67 -1.47
C HIS A 44 0.34 8.43 0.01
N THR A 45 0.28 9.51 0.77
CA THR A 45 -0.27 9.47 2.12
C THR A 45 -1.67 10.10 2.08
N LYS A 46 -2.30 10.20 3.23
CA LYS A 46 -3.66 10.74 3.29
C LYS A 46 -3.76 12.13 2.66
N ASN A 47 -2.77 12.96 2.89
CA ASN A 47 -2.81 14.36 2.48
C ASN A 47 -1.70 14.77 1.52
N ASP A 48 -0.75 13.90 1.22
CA ASP A 48 0.43 14.28 0.47
C ASP A 48 0.77 13.30 -0.63
N ILE A 49 1.58 13.77 -1.56
CA ILE A 49 2.19 12.94 -2.59
C ILE A 49 3.69 13.22 -2.55
N PHE A 50 4.45 12.18 -2.31
CA PHE A 50 5.91 12.26 -2.29
C PHE A 50 6.47 11.48 -3.45
N GLN A 51 7.75 11.68 -3.74
CA GLN A 51 8.47 10.91 -4.75
C GLN A 51 9.43 9.94 -4.06
N THR A 52 9.63 8.79 -4.67
CA THR A 52 10.69 7.89 -4.25
C THR A 52 11.65 7.71 -5.42
N LYS A 53 12.90 7.45 -5.12
CA LYS A 53 13.90 7.18 -6.15
C LYS A 53 13.96 5.71 -6.52
N ARG A 54 13.20 4.88 -5.83
CA ARG A 54 13.20 3.45 -6.07
C ARG A 54 12.17 3.09 -7.13
N LYS A 55 12.41 1.97 -7.80
CA LYS A 55 11.46 1.42 -8.78
C LYS A 55 10.48 0.49 -8.08
N LEU A 56 9.35 0.23 -8.72
CA LEU A 56 8.33 -0.62 -8.10
C LEU A 56 8.86 -1.99 -7.73
N TYR A 57 9.66 -2.61 -8.58
CA TYR A 57 10.15 -3.95 -8.27
C TYR A 57 11.11 -3.92 -7.07
N GLU A 58 11.83 -2.82 -6.88
CA GLU A 58 12.69 -2.68 -5.70
C GLU A 58 11.84 -2.53 -4.45
N LEU A 59 10.78 -1.73 -4.54
CA LEU A 59 9.88 -1.55 -3.41
C LEU A 59 9.20 -2.85 -3.03
N GLU A 60 8.81 -3.63 -4.03
CA GLU A 60 8.16 -4.91 -3.79
C GLU A 60 9.03 -5.83 -2.95
N GLU A 61 10.34 -5.79 -3.18
CA GLU A 61 11.28 -6.61 -2.44
C GLU A 61 11.61 -6.06 -1.06
N LEU A 62 11.66 -4.73 -0.95
CA LEU A 62 12.14 -4.08 0.27
C LEU A 62 11.05 -3.83 1.31
N LEU A 63 9.83 -3.63 0.87
CA LEU A 63 8.75 -3.25 1.79
C LEU A 63 8.28 -4.43 2.62
N PRO A 64 7.83 -4.17 3.86
CA PRO A 64 7.29 -5.25 4.70
C PRO A 64 6.02 -5.83 4.11
N GLY A 65 5.61 -6.98 4.67
CA GLY A 65 4.51 -7.76 4.15
C GLY A 65 3.14 -7.10 4.18
N ILE A 66 3.00 -5.97 4.86
CA ILE A 66 1.74 -5.23 4.80
C ILE A 66 1.51 -4.60 3.43
N PHE A 67 2.57 -4.45 2.66
CA PHE A 67 2.48 -3.91 1.30
C PHE A 67 2.36 -5.03 0.29
N MET A 68 1.55 -4.80 -0.74
CA MET A 68 1.26 -5.82 -1.73
C MET A 68 1.10 -5.20 -3.11
N ARG A 69 1.69 -5.84 -4.11
CA ARG A 69 1.49 -5.42 -5.50
C ARG A 69 0.03 -5.62 -5.88
N ILE A 70 -0.59 -4.62 -6.50
CA ILE A 70 -2.00 -4.71 -6.89
C ILE A 70 -2.24 -4.42 -8.37
N SER A 71 -1.19 -4.05 -9.09
CA SER A 71 -1.25 -3.89 -10.54
C SER A 71 0.17 -3.76 -11.04
N LYS A 72 0.32 -3.62 -12.34
CA LYS A 72 1.64 -3.39 -12.91
C LYS A 72 2.25 -2.07 -12.43
N SER A 73 1.41 -1.14 -11.98
CA SER A 73 1.86 0.21 -11.66
C SER A 73 1.67 0.61 -10.21
N ALA A 74 1.20 -0.28 -9.34
CA ALA A 74 0.88 0.13 -7.97
C ALA A 74 1.16 -0.93 -6.93
N ILE A 75 1.54 -0.46 -5.73
CA ILE A 75 1.72 -1.27 -4.53
C ILE A 75 0.86 -0.66 -3.45
N LEU A 76 0.13 -1.49 -2.70
CA LEU A 76 -0.87 -1.05 -1.74
C LEU A 76 -0.46 -1.41 -0.33
N ASN A 77 -0.71 -0.49 0.62
CA ASN A 77 -0.64 -0.81 2.04
C ASN A 77 -1.96 -1.46 2.44
N THR A 78 -1.94 -2.77 2.66
CA THR A 78 -3.16 -3.52 2.92
C THR A 78 -3.80 -3.17 4.25
N ASN A 79 -3.05 -2.58 5.16
CA ASN A 79 -3.60 -2.12 6.44
C ASN A 79 -4.52 -0.91 6.29
N LYS A 80 -4.46 -0.22 5.17
CA LYS A 80 -5.18 1.04 4.99
C LYS A 80 -6.43 0.91 4.13
N VAL A 81 -6.73 -0.27 3.64
CA VAL A 81 -7.93 -0.49 2.82
C VAL A 81 -9.17 -0.27 3.68
N TYR A 82 -10.04 0.64 3.24
CA TYR A 82 -11.30 0.92 3.89
C TYR A 82 -12.45 0.25 3.14
N ALA A 83 -12.46 0.35 1.82
CA ALA A 83 -13.53 -0.21 1.01
C ALA A 83 -13.00 -0.65 -0.35
N ILE A 84 -13.64 -1.66 -0.93
CA ILE A 84 -13.34 -2.09 -2.29
C ILE A 84 -14.63 -2.10 -3.07
N ASN A 85 -14.68 -1.32 -4.14
CA ASN A 85 -15.77 -1.34 -5.09
C ASN A 85 -15.41 -2.34 -6.17
N ARG A 86 -15.94 -3.54 -6.05
CA ARG A 86 -15.56 -4.62 -6.94
C ARG A 86 -16.20 -4.47 -8.31
N ASN A 87 -15.39 -4.67 -9.34
CA ASN A 87 -15.88 -4.74 -10.72
C ASN A 87 -15.52 -6.13 -11.25
N LEU A 88 -16.53 -6.90 -11.64
CA LEU A 88 -16.32 -8.29 -12.04
C LEU A 88 -15.59 -8.43 -13.36
N THR A 89 -15.62 -7.41 -14.21
CA THR A 89 -15.04 -7.50 -15.54
C THR A 89 -13.86 -6.59 -15.77
N ALA A 90 -13.52 -5.75 -14.78
CA ALA A 90 -12.44 -4.78 -14.93
C ALA A 90 -11.74 -4.58 -13.60
N SER A 91 -10.90 -3.56 -13.53
CA SER A 91 -10.20 -3.23 -12.27
C SER A 91 -11.21 -2.79 -11.22
N SER A 92 -10.93 -3.17 -9.98
CA SER A 92 -11.75 -2.77 -8.84
C SER A 92 -11.13 -1.55 -8.17
N LEU A 93 -11.95 -0.76 -7.48
CA LEU A 93 -11.50 0.50 -6.90
C LEU A 93 -11.34 0.36 -5.39
N ILE A 94 -10.17 0.76 -4.89
CA ILE A 94 -9.88 0.73 -3.47
C ILE A 94 -9.98 2.13 -2.92
N GLU A 95 -10.69 2.27 -1.79
CA GLU A 95 -10.86 3.53 -1.10
C GLU A 95 -10.24 3.46 0.28
N PHE A 96 -9.80 4.60 0.76
CA PHE A 96 -9.16 4.75 2.07
C PHE A 96 -10.00 5.66 2.95
N LYS A 97 -9.86 5.49 4.27
CA LYS A 97 -10.66 6.27 5.21
C LYS A 97 -10.13 7.69 5.33
N ASP A 98 -11.05 8.65 5.39
CA ASP A 98 -10.74 10.07 5.66
C ASP A 98 -9.89 10.74 4.59
N THR A 99 -10.01 10.27 3.37
CA THR A 99 -9.34 10.90 2.22
C THR A 99 -10.11 10.55 0.97
N TYR A 100 -10.01 11.42 -0.03
CA TYR A 100 -10.64 11.16 -1.32
C TYR A 100 -9.76 10.30 -2.24
N LYS A 101 -8.57 9.95 -1.79
CA LYS A 101 -7.64 9.20 -2.63
C LYS A 101 -8.15 7.80 -2.89
N GLN A 102 -7.85 7.30 -4.09
CA GLN A 102 -8.30 5.99 -4.54
C GLN A 102 -7.21 5.36 -5.39
N VAL A 103 -7.24 4.03 -5.48
CA VAL A 103 -6.29 3.31 -6.34
C VAL A 103 -7.00 2.08 -6.89
N TYR A 104 -6.63 1.66 -8.11
CA TYR A 104 -7.24 0.50 -8.74
C TYR A 104 -6.41 -0.75 -8.50
N VAL A 105 -7.10 -1.86 -8.23
CA VAL A 105 -6.48 -3.18 -8.22
C VAL A 105 -6.92 -3.89 -9.50
N SER A 106 -5.96 -4.41 -10.25
CA SER A 106 -6.28 -5.08 -11.50
C SER A 106 -6.93 -6.44 -11.23
N ARG A 107 -7.64 -6.96 -12.23
CA ARG A 107 -8.37 -8.22 -12.09
C ARG A 107 -7.48 -9.36 -11.59
N ASN A 108 -6.27 -9.43 -12.11
CA ASN A 108 -5.36 -10.52 -11.76
C ASN A 108 -4.90 -10.47 -10.30
N TYR A 109 -4.95 -9.30 -9.70
CA TYR A 109 -4.51 -9.11 -8.31
C TYR A 109 -5.65 -9.05 -7.32
N TYR A 110 -6.90 -9.05 -7.81
CA TYR A 110 -8.04 -8.90 -6.90
C TYR A 110 -8.16 -10.08 -5.92
N LYS A 111 -8.09 -11.30 -6.43
CA LYS A 111 -8.25 -12.47 -5.57
C LYS A 111 -7.11 -12.62 -4.58
N PRO A 112 -5.85 -12.46 -4.96
CA PRO A 112 -4.76 -12.44 -3.98
C PRO A 112 -4.95 -11.37 -2.92
N LEU A 113 -5.44 -10.19 -3.30
CA LEU A 113 -5.70 -9.14 -2.34
C LEU A 113 -6.80 -9.54 -1.35
N LYS A 114 -7.89 -10.10 -1.86
CA LYS A 114 -8.97 -10.57 -0.99
C LYS A 114 -8.46 -11.60 0.01
N ASN A 115 -7.65 -12.53 -0.46
CA ASN A 115 -7.09 -13.55 0.42
C ASN A 115 -6.25 -12.92 1.51
N LYS A 116 -5.44 -11.93 1.15
CA LYS A 116 -4.60 -11.24 2.12
C LYS A 116 -5.44 -10.52 3.17
N LEU A 117 -6.48 -9.83 2.73
CA LEU A 117 -7.33 -9.10 3.65
C LEU A 117 -8.12 -10.03 4.57
N GLU A 118 -8.51 -11.19 4.06
CA GLU A 118 -9.22 -12.15 4.87
C GLU A 118 -8.34 -12.80 5.92
N GLU A 119 -7.08 -13.01 5.60
CA GLU A 119 -6.12 -13.45 6.60
C GLU A 119 -6.03 -12.46 7.75
N LYS A 120 -6.03 -11.18 7.43
CA LYS A 120 -5.86 -10.13 8.43
C LYS A 120 -7.06 -10.02 9.36
N ARG A 121 -8.25 -10.40 8.90
CA ARG A 121 -9.44 -10.31 9.73
C ARG A 121 -9.92 -11.66 10.22
N ASN A 122 -8.99 -12.54 10.40
CA ASN A 122 -9.24 -13.91 10.84
C ASN A 122 -10.11 -13.99 12.09
N ILE A 123 -9.87 -13.10 13.02
CA ILE A 123 -10.59 -13.08 14.28
C ILE A 123 -12.09 -12.92 14.06
N ASN A 124 -12.47 -12.08 13.10
CA ASN A 124 -13.87 -11.79 12.86
C ASN A 124 -14.62 -12.94 12.21
N GLN A 125 -13.90 -13.87 11.61
CA GLN A 125 -14.53 -14.98 10.91
C GLN A 125 -14.93 -16.09 11.84
N THR A 126 -14.40 -16.11 13.02
CA THR A 126 -14.71 -17.15 13.99
C THR A 126 -15.98 -16.85 14.76
N GLY A 127 -16.43 -15.63 14.69
CA GLY A 127 -17.63 -15.22 15.43
C GLY A 127 -18.91 -15.63 14.80
#